data_83360a3ffe52196bde0feacd082eab8a
#
_entry.id   83360a3ffe52196bde0feacd082eab8a
#
_cell.length_a   1.000
_cell.length_b   1.000
_cell.length_c   1.000
_cell.angle_alpha   90.00
_cell.angle_beta   90.00
_cell.angle_gamma   90.00
#
_symmetry.space_group_name_H-M   'P 1'
#
loop_
_entity.id
_entity.type
_entity.pdbx_description
1 polymer ?
#
loop_
_entity_poly.entity_id
_entity_poly.type
_entity_poly.pdbx_seq_one_letter_code
_entity_poly.pdbx_strand_id
1 'polypeptide(L)'
;MGVVPVSERAKWAGIVLIVLAGLVHLVESPEYFGFSTYLGLSFVANTLSSLLMAVGIYRHQRWGWLLGLLIAALSVVLYMISRSVGLPGLPHKEWLEPTGIVSVLAEVLFVVLVGYQLANAGKAPAAVRRAETDR
;
A
#
# COMPACT_ATOMS: atom_id res chain seq x y z
N MET A 1 -16.11 -8.12 -10.48
CA MET A 1 -15.65 -7.15 -9.49
C MET A 1 -15.70 -5.75 -10.08
N GLY A 2 -16.20 -4.79 -9.33
CA GLY A 2 -16.48 -3.46 -9.82
C GLY A 2 -15.24 -2.67 -10.23
N VAL A 3 -15.32 -1.99 -11.37
CA VAL A 3 -14.35 -0.99 -11.82
C VAL A 3 -14.51 0.25 -10.94
N VAL A 4 -13.40 0.79 -10.44
CA VAL A 4 -13.42 2.03 -9.65
C VAL A 4 -13.12 3.19 -10.59
N PRO A 5 -14.02 4.18 -10.73
CA PRO A 5 -13.73 5.38 -11.49
C PRO A 5 -12.74 6.24 -10.70
N VAL A 6 -11.47 6.10 -11.02
CA VAL A 6 -10.37 6.84 -10.40
C VAL A 6 -9.74 7.72 -11.47
N SER A 7 -9.37 8.95 -11.11
CA SER A 7 -8.66 9.82 -12.04
C SER A 7 -7.31 9.20 -12.45
N GLU A 8 -6.86 9.47 -13.67
CA GLU A 8 -5.56 8.97 -14.16
C GLU A 8 -4.41 9.38 -13.23
N ARG A 9 -4.45 10.59 -12.68
CA ARG A 9 -3.43 11.07 -11.72
C ARG A 9 -3.40 10.22 -10.44
N ALA A 10 -4.57 9.91 -9.88
CA ALA A 10 -4.67 9.08 -8.67
C ALA A 10 -4.24 7.63 -8.94
N LYS A 11 -4.58 7.09 -10.10
CA LYS A 11 -4.12 5.76 -10.54
C LYS A 11 -2.60 5.66 -10.56
N TRP A 12 -1.95 6.57 -11.26
CA TRP A 12 -0.49 6.57 -11.37
C TRP A 12 0.20 6.89 -10.05
N ALA A 13 -0.34 7.80 -9.24
CA ALA A 13 0.15 8.05 -7.89
C ALA A 13 0.10 6.79 -7.03
N GLY A 14 -1.02 6.06 -7.04
CA GLY A 14 -1.16 4.79 -6.32
C GLY A 14 -0.16 3.73 -6.77
N ILE A 15 0.02 3.56 -8.09
CA ILE A 15 0.99 2.61 -8.65
C ILE A 15 2.42 2.97 -8.22
N VAL A 16 2.82 4.24 -8.36
CA VAL A 16 4.18 4.70 -7.99
C VAL A 16 4.44 4.47 -6.51
N LEU A 17 3.50 4.83 -5.64
CA LEU A 17 3.66 4.67 -4.19
C LEU A 17 3.81 3.21 -3.79
N ILE A 18 2.94 2.32 -4.31
CA ILE A 18 2.99 0.91 -3.92
C ILE A 18 4.21 0.18 -4.52
N VAL A 19 4.62 0.52 -5.73
CA VAL A 19 5.82 -0.03 -6.36
C VAL A 19 7.08 0.45 -5.64
N LEU A 20 7.14 1.74 -5.26
CA LEU A 20 8.26 2.27 -4.48
C LEU A 20 8.40 1.54 -3.15
N ALA A 21 7.32 1.35 -2.41
CA ALA A 21 7.33 0.57 -1.16
C ALA A 21 7.82 -0.87 -1.41
N GLY A 22 7.31 -1.54 -2.44
CA GLY A 22 7.75 -2.90 -2.81
C GLY A 22 9.22 -2.98 -3.19
N LEU A 23 9.76 -2.00 -3.91
CA LEU A 23 11.18 -1.95 -4.27
C LEU A 23 12.08 -1.78 -3.03
N VAL A 24 11.68 -0.94 -2.09
CA VAL A 24 12.41 -0.81 -0.82
C VAL A 24 12.45 -2.15 -0.09
N HIS A 25 11.31 -2.86 0.02
CA HIS A 25 11.27 -4.18 0.63
C HIS A 25 12.17 -5.19 -0.09
N LEU A 26 12.23 -5.14 -1.42
CA LEU A 26 13.13 -6.00 -2.18
C LEU A 26 14.61 -5.73 -1.86
N VAL A 27 15.00 -4.46 -1.83
CA VAL A 27 16.39 -4.05 -1.54
C VAL A 27 16.80 -4.45 -0.13
N GLU A 28 15.89 -4.37 0.83
CA GLU A 28 16.15 -4.74 2.22
C GLU A 28 16.05 -6.25 2.49
N SER A 29 15.40 -7.01 1.61
CA SER A 29 15.14 -8.44 1.86
C SER A 29 16.39 -9.27 2.23
N PRO A 30 17.60 -9.06 1.62
CA PRO A 30 18.80 -9.81 2.02
C PRO A 30 19.19 -9.58 3.48
N GLU A 31 19.09 -8.34 3.96
CA GLU A 31 19.37 -8.01 5.37
C GLU A 31 18.40 -8.75 6.30
N TYR A 32 17.11 -8.72 5.97
CA TYR A 32 16.08 -9.38 6.78
C TYR A 32 16.16 -10.90 6.74
N PHE A 33 16.64 -11.51 5.66
CA PHE A 33 17.03 -12.93 5.64
C PHE A 33 18.16 -13.23 6.60
N GLY A 34 19.09 -12.29 6.79
CA GLY A 34 20.19 -12.42 7.76
C GLY A 34 19.68 -12.51 9.22
N PHE A 35 18.53 -11.89 9.54
CA PHE A 35 17.94 -12.00 10.87
C PHE A 35 17.09 -13.26 11.02
N SER A 36 16.25 -13.55 10.03
CA SER A 36 15.33 -14.69 10.08
C SER A 36 14.70 -14.97 8.72
N THR A 37 14.54 -16.25 8.39
CA THR A 37 13.90 -16.67 7.13
C THR A 37 12.49 -16.10 6.98
N TYR A 38 11.68 -16.08 8.05
CA TYR A 38 10.31 -15.56 7.93
C TYR A 38 10.27 -14.06 7.64
N LEU A 39 11.22 -13.29 8.19
CA LEU A 39 11.32 -11.85 7.91
C LEU A 39 11.71 -11.62 6.46
N GLY A 40 12.76 -12.28 5.96
CA GLY A 40 13.16 -12.17 4.56
C GLY A 40 12.05 -12.57 3.59
N LEU A 41 11.34 -13.66 3.85
CA LEU A 41 10.18 -14.09 3.06
C LEU A 41 9.03 -13.08 3.11
N SER A 42 8.80 -12.44 4.25
CA SER A 42 7.78 -11.39 4.38
C SER A 42 8.09 -10.18 3.50
N PHE A 43 9.36 -9.79 3.39
CA PHE A 43 9.82 -8.70 2.54
C PHE A 43 9.66 -9.04 1.06
N VAL A 44 10.05 -10.24 0.65
CA VAL A 44 9.83 -10.72 -0.73
C VAL A 44 8.33 -10.80 -1.04
N ALA A 45 7.52 -11.33 -0.13
CA ALA A 45 6.07 -11.40 -0.29
C ALA A 45 5.43 -10.00 -0.43
N ASN A 46 5.90 -9.02 0.33
CA ASN A 46 5.46 -7.62 0.19
C ASN A 46 5.78 -7.09 -1.22
N THR A 47 6.99 -7.33 -1.72
CA THR A 47 7.39 -6.94 -3.09
C THR A 47 6.49 -7.57 -4.15
N LEU A 48 6.27 -8.88 -4.09
CA LEU A 48 5.40 -9.59 -5.05
C LEU A 48 3.96 -9.09 -4.97
N SER A 49 3.46 -8.85 -3.76
CA SER A 49 2.13 -8.29 -3.53
C SER A 49 2.01 -6.88 -4.11
N SER A 50 3.04 -6.04 -3.98
CA SER A 50 3.03 -4.68 -4.52
C SER A 50 2.94 -4.67 -6.06
N LEU A 51 3.62 -5.59 -6.73
CA LEU A 51 3.52 -5.75 -8.18
C LEU A 51 2.11 -6.22 -8.59
N LEU A 52 1.56 -7.18 -7.85
CA LEU A 52 0.20 -7.67 -8.09
C LEU A 52 -0.84 -6.55 -7.90
N MET A 53 -0.71 -5.76 -6.83
CA MET A 53 -1.58 -4.62 -6.56
C MET A 53 -1.46 -3.55 -7.64
N ALA A 54 -0.24 -3.26 -8.12
CA ALA A 54 -0.01 -2.32 -9.21
C ALA A 54 -0.75 -2.74 -10.50
N VAL A 55 -0.73 -4.04 -10.82
CA VAL A 55 -1.51 -4.59 -11.96
C VAL A 55 -3.01 -4.40 -11.73
N GLY A 56 -3.51 -4.70 -10.53
CA GLY A 56 -4.93 -4.50 -10.19
C GLY A 56 -5.36 -3.03 -10.32
N ILE A 57 -4.55 -2.10 -9.80
CA ILE A 57 -4.79 -0.66 -9.90
C ILE A 57 -4.74 -0.20 -11.36
N TYR A 58 -3.75 -0.64 -12.12
CA TYR A 58 -3.62 -0.32 -13.54
C TYR A 58 -4.86 -0.73 -14.34
N ARG A 59 -5.40 -1.92 -14.03
CA ARG A 59 -6.63 -2.47 -14.64
C ARG A 59 -7.93 -1.89 -14.05
N HIS A 60 -7.86 -0.84 -13.23
CA HIS A 60 -9.00 -0.22 -12.54
C HIS A 60 -9.81 -1.19 -11.67
N GLN A 61 -9.20 -2.26 -11.19
CA GLN A 61 -9.86 -3.26 -10.37
C GLN A 61 -9.89 -2.85 -8.90
N ARG A 62 -11.06 -2.95 -8.29
CA ARG A 62 -11.25 -2.59 -6.87
C ARG A 62 -10.37 -3.40 -5.92
N TRP A 63 -10.13 -4.66 -6.23
CA TRP A 63 -9.31 -5.52 -5.38
C TRP A 63 -7.87 -5.03 -5.26
N GLY A 64 -7.29 -4.41 -6.31
CA GLY A 64 -5.95 -3.85 -6.26
C GLY A 64 -5.82 -2.74 -5.22
N TRP A 65 -6.81 -1.85 -5.14
CA TRP A 65 -6.85 -0.79 -4.15
C TRP A 65 -7.09 -1.32 -2.72
N LEU A 66 -8.01 -2.27 -2.56
CA LEU A 66 -8.34 -2.84 -1.24
C LEU A 66 -7.19 -3.69 -0.70
N LEU A 67 -6.57 -4.52 -1.52
CA LEU A 67 -5.40 -5.29 -1.14
C LEU A 67 -4.22 -4.36 -0.81
N GLY A 68 -4.02 -3.31 -1.61
CA GLY A 68 -3.01 -2.29 -1.35
C GLY A 68 -3.22 -1.59 -0.03
N LEU A 69 -4.46 -1.19 0.28
CA LEU A 69 -4.81 -0.58 1.56
C LEU A 69 -4.50 -1.52 2.74
N LEU A 70 -4.90 -2.79 2.62
CA LEU A 70 -4.66 -3.79 3.68
C LEU A 70 -3.16 -3.99 3.91
N ILE A 71 -2.38 -4.21 2.86
CA ILE A 71 -0.94 -4.50 2.98
C ILE A 71 -0.16 -3.26 3.42
N ALA A 72 -0.46 -2.08 2.87
CA ALA A 72 0.18 -0.84 3.30
C ALA A 72 -0.11 -0.52 4.77
N ALA A 73 -1.36 -0.64 5.21
CA ALA A 73 -1.73 -0.43 6.62
C ALA A 73 -1.03 -1.45 7.54
N LEU A 74 -0.99 -2.72 7.16
CA LEU A 74 -0.29 -3.76 7.92
C LEU A 74 1.21 -3.47 8.00
N SER A 75 1.84 -3.06 6.90
CA SER A 75 3.27 -2.70 6.88
C SER A 75 3.57 -1.53 7.81
N VAL A 76 2.74 -0.47 7.79
CA VAL A 76 2.88 0.67 8.71
C VAL A 76 2.78 0.22 10.17
N VAL A 77 1.80 -0.62 10.51
CA VAL A 77 1.64 -1.16 11.87
C VAL A 77 2.87 -1.98 12.28
N LEU A 78 3.36 -2.87 11.41
CA LEU A 78 4.55 -3.68 11.68
C LEU A 78 5.81 -2.81 11.80
N TYR A 79 5.93 -1.75 11.02
CA TYR A 79 6.99 -0.76 11.16
C TYR A 79 6.98 -0.14 12.57
N MET A 80 5.82 0.33 13.02
CA MET A 80 5.67 0.91 14.37
C MET A 80 6.02 -0.09 15.47
N ILE A 81 5.55 -1.33 15.35
CA ILE A 81 5.86 -2.40 16.31
C ILE A 81 7.36 -2.70 16.34
N SER A 82 8.00 -2.83 15.19
CA SER A 82 9.43 -3.15 15.10
C SER A 82 10.34 -2.09 15.72
N ARG A 83 9.90 -0.82 15.77
CA ARG A 83 10.64 0.30 16.37
C ARG A 83 10.27 0.54 17.84
N SER A 84 9.13 0.08 18.30
CA SER A 84 8.67 0.28 19.68
C SER A 84 9.00 -0.92 20.60
N VAL A 85 8.42 -2.08 20.31
CA VAL A 85 8.57 -3.29 21.13
C VAL A 85 9.47 -4.36 20.49
N GLY A 86 9.78 -4.21 19.19
CA GLY A 86 10.53 -5.18 18.43
C GLY A 86 9.67 -6.31 17.84
N LEU A 87 10.28 -7.09 16.95
CA LEU A 87 9.67 -8.29 16.38
C LEU A 87 10.53 -9.52 16.73
N PRO A 88 9.93 -10.72 16.82
CA PRO A 88 10.69 -11.94 17.07
C PRO A 88 11.81 -12.13 16.05
N GLY A 89 13.05 -12.31 16.51
CA GLY A 89 14.23 -12.48 15.65
C GLY A 89 14.76 -11.21 14.99
N LEU A 90 14.12 -10.04 15.19
CA LEU A 90 14.60 -8.77 14.70
C LEU A 90 15.11 -7.92 15.87
N PRO A 91 16.41 -7.50 15.86
CA PRO A 91 16.90 -6.53 16.83
C PRO A 91 16.15 -5.20 16.71
N HIS A 92 16.13 -4.43 17.78
CA HIS A 92 15.49 -3.11 17.81
C HIS A 92 16.08 -2.21 16.72
N LYS A 93 15.24 -1.79 15.78
CA LYS A 93 15.62 -0.92 14.68
C LYS A 93 15.47 0.54 15.05
N GLU A 94 16.33 1.38 14.50
CA GLU A 94 16.22 2.83 14.69
C GLU A 94 15.02 3.42 13.94
N TRP A 95 14.41 4.46 14.52
CA TRP A 95 13.26 5.15 13.91
C TRP A 95 13.61 5.86 12.61
N LEU A 96 14.84 6.39 12.51
CA LEU A 96 15.29 7.23 11.39
C LEU A 96 16.13 6.45 10.37
N GLU A 97 15.90 5.16 10.22
CA GLU A 97 16.52 4.37 9.16
C GLU A 97 16.00 4.85 7.78
N PRO A 98 16.86 5.30 6.85
CA PRO A 98 16.43 5.98 5.62
C PRO A 98 15.48 5.15 4.74
N THR A 99 15.78 3.88 4.55
CA THR A 99 14.95 2.97 3.74
C THR A 99 13.59 2.71 4.40
N GLY A 100 13.58 2.51 5.71
CA GLY A 100 12.36 2.37 6.48
C GLY A 100 11.46 3.60 6.40
N ILE A 101 12.04 4.81 6.47
CA ILE A 101 11.29 6.07 6.33
C ILE A 101 10.69 6.18 4.92
N VAL A 102 11.46 5.90 3.86
CA VAL A 102 10.95 5.96 2.48
C VAL A 102 9.78 4.99 2.29
N SER A 103 9.91 3.76 2.78
CA SER A 103 8.85 2.76 2.69
C SER A 103 7.59 3.20 3.45
N VAL A 104 7.71 3.57 4.72
CA VAL A 104 6.55 3.94 5.54
C VAL A 104 5.87 5.20 5.03
N LEU A 105 6.60 6.17 4.51
CA LEU A 105 6.02 7.36 3.90
C LEU A 105 5.23 7.02 2.64
N ALA A 106 5.77 6.16 1.76
CA ALA A 106 5.07 5.71 0.56
C ALA A 106 3.77 4.97 0.93
N GLU A 107 3.82 4.11 1.94
CA GLU A 107 2.66 3.35 2.42
C GLU A 107 1.60 4.24 3.08
N VAL A 108 2.01 5.19 3.92
CA VAL A 108 1.09 6.17 4.54
C VAL A 108 0.43 7.04 3.48
N LEU A 109 1.19 7.54 2.52
CA LEU A 109 0.63 8.33 1.41
C LEU A 109 -0.35 7.51 0.56
N PHE A 110 -0.07 6.23 0.35
CA PHE A 110 -1.00 5.33 -0.33
C PHE A 110 -2.30 5.16 0.46
N VAL A 111 -2.22 4.91 1.77
CA VAL A 111 -3.39 4.81 2.65
C VAL A 111 -4.23 6.08 2.62
N VAL A 112 -3.58 7.24 2.69
CA VAL A 112 -4.24 8.56 2.61
C VAL A 112 -4.93 8.73 1.25
N LEU A 113 -4.26 8.36 0.16
CA LEU A 113 -4.82 8.44 -1.19
C LEU A 113 -6.09 7.59 -1.32
N VAL A 114 -6.05 6.34 -0.83
CA VAL A 114 -7.22 5.45 -0.86
C VAL A 114 -8.34 5.99 0.02
N GLY A 115 -8.02 6.45 1.22
CA GLY A 115 -8.99 7.07 2.15
C GLY A 115 -9.68 8.29 1.52
N TYR A 116 -8.93 9.15 0.84
CA TYR A 116 -9.47 10.29 0.12
C TYR A 116 -10.43 9.87 -1.00
N GLN A 117 -10.08 8.85 -1.77
CA GLN A 117 -10.94 8.33 -2.82
C GLN A 117 -12.25 7.75 -2.26
N LEU A 118 -12.17 6.98 -1.17
CA LEU A 118 -13.35 6.40 -0.51
C LEU A 118 -14.27 7.49 0.06
N ALA A 119 -13.70 8.52 0.68
CA ALA A 119 -14.47 9.64 1.23
C ALA A 119 -15.20 10.45 0.14
N ASN A 120 -14.64 10.54 -1.07
CA ASN A 120 -15.23 11.28 -2.18
C ASN A 120 -16.14 10.43 -3.07
N ALA A 121 -16.02 9.12 -3.06
CA ALA A 121 -16.90 8.21 -3.81
C ALA A 121 -18.38 8.34 -3.39
N GLY A 122 -18.63 8.69 -2.13
CA GLY A 122 -19.97 8.97 -1.61
C GLY A 122 -20.55 10.34 -1.97
N LYS A 123 -19.74 11.24 -2.53
CA LYS A 123 -20.10 12.62 -2.89
C LYS A 123 -20.41 12.80 -4.37
N ALA A 124 -20.72 11.71 -5.11
CA ALA A 124 -21.15 11.82 -6.50
C ALA A 124 -22.33 12.82 -6.59
N PRO A 125 -22.28 13.81 -7.52
CA PRO A 125 -23.29 14.86 -7.61
C PRO A 125 -24.69 14.24 -7.73
N ALA A 126 -25.65 14.78 -6.98
CA ALA A 126 -27.06 14.34 -7.00
C ALA A 126 -27.67 14.37 -8.41
N ALA A 127 -27.10 15.16 -9.32
CA ALA A 127 -27.47 15.24 -10.73
C ALA A 127 -27.26 13.92 -11.50
N VAL A 128 -26.18 13.16 -11.20
CA VAL A 128 -25.91 11.88 -11.88
C VAL A 128 -26.89 10.81 -11.39
N ARG A 129 -27.24 10.84 -10.12
CA ARG A 129 -28.20 9.91 -9.52
C ARG A 129 -29.63 10.10 -10.02
N ARG A 130 -30.03 11.34 -10.34
CA ARG A 130 -31.35 11.62 -10.94
C ARG A 130 -31.46 11.14 -12.39
N ALA A 131 -30.40 11.25 -13.16
CA ALA A 131 -30.40 10.81 -14.55
C ALA A 131 -30.48 9.27 -14.70
N GLU A 132 -30.09 8.51 -13.68
CA GLU A 132 -30.22 7.04 -13.68
C GLU A 132 -31.62 6.57 -13.24
N THR A 133 -32.33 7.36 -12.40
CA THR A 133 -33.69 7.02 -11.93
C THR A 133 -34.78 7.37 -12.95
N ASP A 134 -34.49 8.26 -13.88
CA ASP A 134 -35.44 8.73 -14.91
C ASP A 134 -35.33 7.94 -16.24
N ARG A 135 -34.54 6.85 -16.26
CA ARG A 135 -34.42 5.92 -17.41
C ARG A 135 -35.06 4.58 -17.08
#